data_2ac8ab10fe00ee0995477fbb0c41ab0f
#
_entry.id   2ac8ab10fe00ee0995477fbb0c41ab0f
#
_cell.length_a   1.000
_cell.length_b   1.000
_cell.length_c   1.000
_cell.angle_alpha   90.00
_cell.angle_beta   90.00
_cell.angle_gamma   90.00
#
_symmetry.space_group_name_H-M   'P 1'
#
loop_
_entity.id
_entity.type
_entity.pdbx_description
1 polymer ?
#
loop_
_entity_poly.entity_id
_entity_poly.type
_entity_poly.pdbx_seq_one_letter_code
_entity_poly.pdbx_strand_id
1 'polypeptide(L)'
;MKNNKKIKIHVKNNHWAAGSFPTDAEGEKVFTIKNSHFEKAFEKFPEIKEKVEIFIDWDEDNFNSSMSNSDILLTWNFPTSNLKKVSPNLKWIHCVSAGIEHLLPLDWMFEGLILTNNSGVHTKKAGEYGLMSVLMLHNHIPKIVTNQKNKKFISLFSNPIAGKTIVVVGTGALGSSMIKLLAPLGPKIIGVNRKGGMVEGCSKVVAVDKIDSILPEADILYLAIPETPETKNLINHKRLDLLKPSCGIVNIGRQSAMDYDALCEKLK
;
A
#
# COMPACT_ATOMS: atom_id res chain seq x y z
N MET A 1 -21.43 -1.15 -41.95
CA MET A 1 -20.48 -0.23 -41.31
C MET A 1 -20.49 -0.52 -39.84
N LYS A 2 -19.42 -1.10 -39.26
CA LYS A 2 -19.31 -1.28 -37.81
C LYS A 2 -19.23 0.13 -37.21
N ASN A 3 -20.21 0.47 -36.40
CA ASN A 3 -20.23 1.73 -35.66
C ASN A 3 -19.02 1.78 -34.73
N ASN A 4 -17.96 2.44 -35.14
CA ASN A 4 -16.71 2.55 -34.38
C ASN A 4 -16.89 3.59 -33.25
N LYS A 5 -17.84 3.31 -32.32
CA LYS A 5 -18.04 4.17 -31.15
C LYS A 5 -16.78 4.11 -30.30
N LYS A 6 -16.09 5.24 -30.16
CA LYS A 6 -14.92 5.36 -29.28
C LYS A 6 -15.33 5.15 -27.81
N ILE A 7 -14.48 4.53 -27.04
CA ILE A 7 -14.59 4.41 -25.59
C ILE A 7 -14.25 5.77 -24.98
N LYS A 8 -15.14 6.32 -24.20
CA LYS A 8 -14.95 7.62 -23.56
C LYS A 8 -14.38 7.48 -22.16
N ILE A 9 -13.21 8.08 -21.97
CA ILE A 9 -12.46 8.07 -20.71
C ILE A 9 -12.53 9.46 -20.10
N HIS A 10 -13.14 9.56 -18.94
CA HIS A 10 -13.06 10.76 -18.11
C HIS A 10 -11.92 10.62 -17.10
N VAL A 11 -11.02 11.56 -17.10
CA VAL A 11 -9.96 11.71 -16.08
C VAL A 11 -10.36 12.85 -15.16
N LYS A 12 -10.61 12.54 -13.91
CA LYS A 12 -10.87 13.53 -12.88
C LYS A 12 -9.65 13.69 -11.98
N ASN A 13 -8.90 14.75 -12.18
CA ASN A 13 -7.86 15.18 -11.25
C ASN A 13 -8.50 15.86 -10.03
N ASN A 14 -7.75 15.94 -8.93
CA ASN A 14 -8.20 16.62 -7.73
C ASN A 14 -7.22 17.71 -7.33
N HIS A 15 -7.73 18.88 -6.95
CA HIS A 15 -6.97 19.87 -6.19
C HIS A 15 -6.96 19.46 -4.71
N TRP A 16 -5.84 19.70 -4.07
CA TRP A 16 -5.63 19.35 -2.66
C TRP A 16 -5.53 20.61 -1.81
N ALA A 17 -6.10 20.59 -0.63
CA ALA A 17 -6.00 21.71 0.27
C ALA A 17 -4.54 21.95 0.69
N ALA A 18 -4.12 23.19 0.79
CA ALA A 18 -2.77 23.53 1.24
C ALA A 18 -2.45 22.88 2.60
N GLY A 19 -1.28 22.25 2.72
CA GLY A 19 -0.85 21.55 3.93
C GLY A 19 -1.42 20.13 4.10
N SER A 20 -2.30 19.65 3.19
CA SER A 20 -2.74 18.24 3.15
C SER A 20 -1.84 17.41 2.24
N PHE A 21 -1.77 16.09 2.45
CA PHE A 21 -1.13 15.19 1.47
C PHE A 21 -2.01 15.10 0.21
N PRO A 22 -1.45 15.21 -0.99
CA PRO A 22 -0.03 15.31 -1.40
C PRO A 22 0.40 16.73 -1.86
N THR A 23 0.36 17.71 -0.99
CA THR A 23 0.48 19.14 -1.36
C THR A 23 1.88 19.66 -1.61
N ASP A 24 2.92 18.88 -1.47
CA ASP A 24 4.21 19.29 -1.98
C ASP A 24 4.24 19.23 -3.52
N ALA A 25 5.12 20.01 -4.13
CA ALA A 25 5.24 20.08 -5.60
C ALA A 25 5.54 18.70 -6.24
N GLU A 26 6.09 17.76 -5.48
CA GLU A 26 6.33 16.39 -5.91
C GLU A 26 5.02 15.58 -5.94
N GLY A 27 4.18 15.69 -4.91
CA GLY A 27 2.89 15.01 -4.82
C GLY A 27 1.96 15.43 -5.94
N GLU A 28 1.86 16.71 -6.22
CA GLU A 28 1.04 17.23 -7.34
C GLU A 28 1.49 16.67 -8.70
N LYS A 29 2.80 16.56 -8.94
CA LYS A 29 3.33 15.97 -10.17
C LYS A 29 2.99 14.49 -10.30
N VAL A 30 3.01 13.75 -9.20
CA VAL A 30 2.79 12.30 -9.18
C VAL A 30 1.32 11.94 -9.39
N PHE A 31 0.40 12.73 -8.78
CA PHE A 31 -1.02 12.38 -8.75
C PHE A 31 -1.86 13.08 -9.83
N THR A 32 -1.26 13.94 -10.64
CA THR A 32 -1.96 14.60 -11.76
C THR A 32 -1.80 13.81 -13.05
N ILE A 33 -2.89 13.40 -13.66
CA ILE A 33 -2.91 12.75 -14.95
C ILE A 33 -3.03 13.83 -16.06
N LYS A 34 -2.09 13.79 -17.02
CA LYS A 34 -1.99 14.76 -18.13
C LYS A 34 -2.07 14.04 -19.47
N ASN A 35 -2.36 14.78 -20.55
CA ASN A 35 -2.35 14.26 -21.92
C ASN A 35 -1.02 13.56 -22.26
N SER A 36 0.11 14.07 -21.77
CA SER A 36 1.44 13.46 -22.01
C SER A 36 1.57 12.04 -21.46
N HIS A 37 0.79 11.65 -20.45
CA HIS A 37 0.77 10.28 -19.95
C HIS A 37 0.06 9.34 -20.92
N PHE A 38 -0.98 9.81 -21.56
CA PHE A 38 -1.69 9.06 -22.62
C PHE A 38 -0.83 8.93 -23.88
N GLU A 39 -0.13 9.99 -24.31
CA GLU A 39 0.78 9.90 -25.46
C GLU A 39 1.87 8.84 -25.22
N LYS A 40 2.48 8.80 -24.05
CA LYS A 40 3.44 7.74 -23.67
C LYS A 40 2.81 6.35 -23.65
N ALA A 41 1.53 6.23 -23.27
CA ALA A 41 0.83 4.96 -23.32
C ALA A 41 0.54 4.53 -24.77
N PHE A 42 0.19 5.47 -25.63
CA PHE A 42 -0.05 5.22 -27.07
C PHE A 42 1.20 4.87 -27.85
N GLU A 43 2.39 5.32 -27.40
CA GLU A 43 3.67 4.82 -27.96
C GLU A 43 3.81 3.32 -27.78
N LYS A 44 3.31 2.77 -26.65
CA LYS A 44 3.35 1.33 -26.35
C LYS A 44 2.18 0.56 -26.94
N PHE A 45 1.03 1.21 -27.11
CA PHE A 45 -0.24 0.62 -27.53
C PHE A 45 -0.92 1.50 -28.59
N PRO A 46 -0.31 1.66 -29.78
CA PRO A 46 -0.79 2.58 -30.81
C PRO A 46 -2.19 2.24 -31.32
N GLU A 47 -2.56 0.96 -31.28
CA GLU A 47 -3.87 0.47 -31.73
C GLU A 47 -5.05 0.94 -30.85
N ILE A 48 -4.76 1.50 -29.67
CA ILE A 48 -5.78 2.00 -28.74
C ILE A 48 -6.12 3.47 -29.04
N LYS A 49 -5.15 4.25 -29.55
CA LYS A 49 -5.30 5.71 -29.74
C LYS A 49 -6.58 6.09 -30.48
N GLU A 50 -6.86 5.40 -31.59
CA GLU A 50 -8.06 5.67 -32.40
C GLU A 50 -9.37 5.16 -31.80
N LYS A 51 -9.29 4.31 -30.77
CA LYS A 51 -10.45 3.68 -30.13
C LYS A 51 -10.97 4.43 -28.91
N VAL A 52 -10.22 5.42 -28.41
CA VAL A 52 -10.56 6.15 -27.19
C VAL A 52 -10.75 7.64 -27.44
N GLU A 53 -11.54 8.25 -26.62
CA GLU A 53 -11.71 9.69 -26.49
C GLU A 53 -11.48 10.05 -25.03
N ILE A 54 -10.57 10.99 -24.76
CA ILE A 54 -10.11 11.30 -23.40
C ILE A 54 -10.52 12.73 -23.08
N PHE A 55 -11.16 12.90 -21.94
CA PHE A 55 -11.50 14.18 -21.35
C PHE A 55 -10.84 14.30 -19.97
N ILE A 56 -10.07 15.36 -19.75
CA ILE A 56 -9.37 15.60 -18.48
C ILE A 56 -9.98 16.82 -17.82
N ASP A 57 -10.40 16.66 -16.58
CA ASP A 57 -11.05 17.68 -15.78
C ASP A 57 -10.55 17.67 -14.33
N TRP A 58 -11.01 18.63 -13.55
CA TRP A 58 -10.57 18.84 -12.17
C TRP A 58 -11.78 18.89 -11.23
N ASP A 59 -11.59 18.29 -10.05
CA ASP A 59 -12.59 18.24 -8.98
C ASP A 59 -13.99 17.84 -9.48
N GLU A 60 -15.01 18.63 -9.22
CA GLU A 60 -16.41 18.34 -9.58
C GLU A 60 -17.00 19.30 -10.60
N ASP A 61 -16.22 20.24 -11.13
CA ASP A 61 -16.73 21.35 -11.95
C ASP A 61 -17.63 20.89 -13.11
N ASN A 62 -17.18 19.88 -13.86
CA ASN A 62 -17.95 19.30 -14.98
C ASN A 62 -18.32 17.83 -14.75
N PHE A 63 -18.21 17.33 -13.52
CA PHE A 63 -18.31 15.89 -13.23
C PHE A 63 -19.59 15.27 -13.80
N ASN A 64 -20.75 15.84 -13.49
CA ASN A 64 -22.03 15.28 -13.91
C ASN A 64 -22.20 15.30 -15.43
N SER A 65 -21.82 16.39 -16.11
CA SER A 65 -21.92 16.50 -17.57
C SER A 65 -20.97 15.54 -18.28
N SER A 66 -19.75 15.42 -17.80
CA SER A 66 -18.73 14.52 -18.38
C SER A 66 -19.07 13.05 -18.13
N MET A 67 -19.54 12.72 -16.94
CA MET A 67 -19.91 11.35 -16.59
C MET A 67 -21.15 10.83 -17.31
N SER A 68 -22.04 11.72 -17.75
CA SER A 68 -23.24 11.33 -18.52
C SER A 68 -22.92 10.55 -19.80
N ASN A 69 -21.73 10.76 -20.37
CA ASN A 69 -21.27 10.13 -21.60
C ASN A 69 -20.03 9.24 -21.45
N SER A 70 -19.50 9.07 -20.25
CA SER A 70 -18.24 8.36 -20.00
C SER A 70 -18.46 6.87 -19.80
N ASP A 71 -17.59 6.04 -20.40
CA ASP A 71 -17.54 4.60 -20.22
C ASP A 71 -16.55 4.22 -19.09
N ILE A 72 -15.49 5.02 -18.87
CA ILE A 72 -14.42 4.79 -17.92
C ILE A 72 -14.13 6.07 -17.12
N LEU A 73 -13.89 5.92 -15.82
CA LEU A 73 -13.43 6.99 -14.95
C LEU A 73 -12.04 6.65 -14.39
N LEU A 74 -11.07 7.56 -14.58
CA LEU A 74 -9.76 7.53 -13.94
C LEU A 74 -9.69 8.65 -12.91
N THR A 75 -9.48 8.32 -11.62
CA THR A 75 -9.51 9.33 -10.57
C THR A 75 -8.86 8.84 -9.29
N TRP A 76 -8.60 9.76 -8.36
CA TRP A 76 -8.30 9.44 -6.96
C TRP A 76 -9.60 9.38 -6.13
N ASN A 77 -10.39 10.44 -6.18
CA ASN A 77 -11.61 10.60 -5.41
C ASN A 77 -12.71 11.21 -6.29
N PHE A 78 -13.96 10.85 -6.03
CA PHE A 78 -15.11 11.30 -6.80
C PHE A 78 -16.40 11.25 -5.96
N PRO A 79 -17.44 12.02 -6.30
CA PRO A 79 -18.72 11.91 -5.63
C PRO A 79 -19.38 10.57 -5.94
N THR A 80 -19.65 9.78 -4.91
CA THR A 80 -20.26 8.45 -5.01
C THR A 80 -21.80 8.52 -5.03
N SER A 81 -22.37 9.60 -4.47
CA SER A 81 -23.82 9.83 -4.42
C SER A 81 -24.44 9.86 -5.82
N ASN A 82 -25.49 9.08 -6.02
CA ASN A 82 -26.22 9.04 -7.30
C ASN A 82 -25.37 8.66 -8.53
N LEU A 83 -24.21 8.03 -8.35
CA LEU A 83 -23.27 7.71 -9.41
C LEU A 83 -23.94 7.01 -10.61
N LYS A 84 -24.77 5.99 -10.36
CA LYS A 84 -25.49 5.28 -11.43
C LYS A 84 -26.40 6.21 -12.26
N LYS A 85 -27.01 7.22 -11.63
CA LYS A 85 -27.90 8.16 -12.32
C LYS A 85 -27.12 9.14 -13.18
N VAL A 86 -26.01 9.68 -12.68
CA VAL A 86 -25.18 10.67 -13.39
C VAL A 86 -24.25 10.05 -14.43
N SER A 87 -23.99 8.75 -14.33
CA SER A 87 -23.06 8.02 -15.21
C SER A 87 -23.69 6.73 -15.78
N PRO A 88 -24.73 6.83 -16.60
CA PRO A 88 -25.50 5.67 -17.07
C PRO A 88 -24.71 4.71 -17.97
N ASN A 89 -23.61 5.16 -18.58
CA ASN A 89 -22.76 4.38 -19.48
C ASN A 89 -21.50 3.82 -18.78
N LEU A 90 -21.24 4.20 -17.51
CA LEU A 90 -20.02 3.85 -16.80
C LEU A 90 -19.92 2.36 -16.54
N LYS A 91 -18.77 1.77 -16.93
CA LYS A 91 -18.47 0.33 -16.78
C LYS A 91 -17.25 0.07 -15.92
N TRP A 92 -16.34 1.02 -15.86
CA TRP A 92 -15.08 0.82 -15.16
C TRP A 92 -14.61 2.10 -14.48
N ILE A 93 -14.23 1.97 -13.22
CA ILE A 93 -13.51 2.99 -12.46
C ILE A 93 -12.12 2.46 -12.16
N HIS A 94 -11.09 3.21 -12.51
CA HIS A 94 -9.74 2.96 -12.07
C HIS A 94 -9.30 4.05 -11.08
N CYS A 95 -9.14 3.65 -9.83
CA CYS A 95 -8.62 4.52 -8.78
C CYS A 95 -7.08 4.55 -8.86
N VAL A 96 -6.49 5.74 -9.03
CA VAL A 96 -5.04 5.90 -9.16
C VAL A 96 -4.30 5.71 -7.84
N SER A 97 -4.99 5.60 -6.72
CA SER A 97 -4.43 5.23 -5.43
C SER A 97 -4.20 3.71 -5.31
N ALA A 98 -3.25 3.31 -4.49
CA ALA A 98 -3.04 1.89 -4.17
C ALA A 98 -4.09 1.35 -3.18
N GLY A 99 -4.58 2.19 -2.26
CA GLY A 99 -5.68 1.89 -1.34
C GLY A 99 -6.97 2.57 -1.77
N ILE A 100 -8.10 2.05 -1.33
CA ILE A 100 -9.45 2.55 -1.64
C ILE A 100 -10.27 2.84 -0.38
N GLU A 101 -9.60 3.01 0.77
CA GLU A 101 -10.26 3.20 2.06
C GLU A 101 -11.19 4.43 2.08
N HIS A 102 -10.83 5.46 1.33
CA HIS A 102 -11.63 6.69 1.17
C HIS A 102 -12.92 6.50 0.34
N LEU A 103 -13.07 5.37 -0.33
CA LEU A 103 -14.26 5.02 -1.11
C LEU A 103 -15.20 4.06 -0.36
N LEU A 104 -14.82 3.62 0.83
CA LEU A 104 -15.62 2.71 1.65
C LEU A 104 -16.74 3.46 2.41
N PRO A 105 -17.90 2.81 2.64
CA PRO A 105 -18.28 1.48 2.14
C PRO A 105 -18.61 1.50 0.62
N LEU A 106 -18.49 0.34 -0.04
CA LEU A 106 -18.75 0.22 -1.49
C LEU A 106 -20.24 0.02 -1.83
N ASP A 107 -21.14 0.53 -1.04
CA ASP A 107 -22.61 0.46 -1.21
C ASP A 107 -23.14 1.30 -2.42
N TRP A 108 -22.31 2.21 -2.91
CA TRP A 108 -22.56 3.01 -4.11
C TRP A 108 -22.29 2.25 -5.42
N MET A 109 -21.61 1.10 -5.36
CA MET A 109 -21.38 0.28 -6.55
C MET A 109 -22.69 -0.36 -7.04
N PHE A 110 -22.84 -0.43 -8.36
CA PHE A 110 -23.97 -1.06 -9.00
C PHE A 110 -23.54 -2.24 -9.86
N GLU A 111 -24.47 -3.12 -10.19
CA GLU A 111 -24.22 -4.32 -10.98
C GLU A 111 -23.57 -3.99 -12.32
N GLY A 112 -22.52 -4.72 -12.67
CA GLY A 112 -21.73 -4.56 -13.89
C GLY A 112 -20.65 -3.47 -13.82
N LEU A 113 -20.57 -2.68 -12.74
CA LEU A 113 -19.47 -1.73 -12.54
C LEU A 113 -18.22 -2.43 -12.02
N ILE A 114 -17.10 -2.21 -12.68
CA ILE A 114 -15.78 -2.72 -12.27
C ILE A 114 -15.03 -1.60 -11.56
N LEU A 115 -14.48 -1.89 -10.37
CA LEU A 115 -13.55 -1.01 -9.66
C LEU A 115 -12.17 -1.68 -9.60
N THR A 116 -11.16 -0.96 -10.04
CA THR A 116 -9.74 -1.36 -9.92
C THR A 116 -8.92 -0.24 -9.29
N ASN A 117 -7.76 -0.58 -8.75
CA ASN A 117 -6.84 0.38 -8.14
C ASN A 117 -5.39 0.12 -8.57
N ASN A 118 -4.48 0.97 -8.14
CA ASN A 118 -3.05 0.89 -8.42
C ASN A 118 -2.29 0.00 -7.43
N SER A 119 -2.93 -1.06 -6.92
CA SER A 119 -2.26 -2.02 -6.04
C SER A 119 -0.99 -2.57 -6.69
N GLY A 120 0.11 -2.58 -5.94
CA GLY A 120 1.41 -3.07 -6.42
C GLY A 120 2.34 -1.98 -7.02
N VAL A 121 1.86 -0.78 -7.31
CA VAL A 121 2.71 0.29 -7.90
C VAL A 121 3.92 0.63 -7.02
N HIS A 122 3.77 0.54 -5.70
CA HIS A 122 4.83 0.85 -4.74
C HIS A 122 5.73 -0.34 -4.39
N THR A 123 5.51 -1.51 -5.01
CA THR A 123 6.15 -2.78 -4.62
C THR A 123 7.68 -2.69 -4.55
N LYS A 124 8.33 -2.16 -5.60
CA LYS A 124 9.80 -2.05 -5.63
C LYS A 124 10.32 -1.14 -4.52
N LYS A 125 9.78 0.08 -4.42
CA LYS A 125 10.21 1.05 -3.41
C LYS A 125 9.91 0.59 -1.98
N ALA A 126 8.76 -0.04 -1.76
CA ALA A 126 8.40 -0.61 -0.47
C ALA A 126 9.33 -1.77 -0.07
N GLY A 127 9.76 -2.59 -1.03
CA GLY A 127 10.76 -3.63 -0.80
C GLY A 127 12.10 -3.06 -0.32
N GLU A 128 12.63 -2.05 -1.04
CA GLU A 128 13.86 -1.35 -0.65
C GLU A 128 13.75 -0.70 0.75
N TYR A 129 12.65 0.03 0.98
CA TYR A 129 12.40 0.69 2.27
C TYR A 129 12.26 -0.33 3.39
N GLY A 130 11.58 -1.44 3.14
CA GLY A 130 11.43 -2.53 4.10
C GLY A 130 12.77 -3.17 4.46
N LEU A 131 13.58 -3.50 3.46
CA LEU A 131 14.95 -4.02 3.68
C LEU A 131 15.79 -3.03 4.49
N MET A 132 15.80 -1.76 4.09
CA MET A 132 16.51 -0.70 4.83
C MET A 132 16.05 -0.67 6.30
N SER A 133 14.75 -0.64 6.56
CA SER A 133 14.20 -0.53 7.92
C SER A 133 14.59 -1.73 8.78
N VAL A 134 14.51 -2.94 8.23
CA VAL A 134 14.94 -4.17 8.93
C VAL A 134 16.41 -4.11 9.27
N LEU A 135 17.28 -3.73 8.32
CA LEU A 135 18.72 -3.62 8.56
C LEU A 135 19.07 -2.49 9.52
N MET A 136 18.36 -1.37 9.49
CA MET A 136 18.55 -0.26 10.45
C MET A 136 18.25 -0.70 11.89
N LEU A 137 17.15 -1.42 12.12
CA LEU A 137 16.82 -1.96 13.45
C LEU A 137 17.87 -2.98 13.90
N HIS A 138 18.22 -3.92 13.02
CA HIS A 138 19.20 -4.96 13.30
C HIS A 138 20.58 -4.38 13.69
N ASN A 139 20.98 -3.30 13.04
CA ASN A 139 22.26 -2.63 13.29
C ASN A 139 22.16 -1.49 14.31
N HIS A 140 21.13 -1.43 15.12
CA HIS A 140 20.92 -0.44 16.19
C HIS A 140 20.94 1.02 15.75
N ILE A 141 20.67 1.33 14.48
CA ILE A 141 20.75 2.70 13.94
C ILE A 141 19.90 3.70 14.74
N PRO A 142 18.64 3.39 15.16
CA PRO A 142 17.86 4.33 15.97
C PRO A 142 18.57 4.70 17.28
N LYS A 143 19.20 3.72 17.96
CA LYS A 143 19.95 3.94 19.20
C LYS A 143 21.23 4.74 18.95
N ILE A 144 21.94 4.46 17.84
CA ILE A 144 23.14 5.21 17.43
C ILE A 144 22.77 6.68 17.20
N VAL A 145 21.68 6.96 16.46
CA VAL A 145 21.19 8.32 16.19
C VAL A 145 20.81 9.04 17.50
N THR A 146 20.15 8.35 18.41
CA THR A 146 19.79 8.91 19.73
C THR A 146 21.05 9.24 20.56
N ASN A 147 22.03 8.34 20.58
CA ASN A 147 23.30 8.56 21.25
C ASN A 147 24.07 9.75 20.65
N GLN A 148 24.09 9.87 19.31
CA GLN A 148 24.70 10.98 18.60
C GLN A 148 24.05 12.33 18.99
N LYS A 149 22.71 12.40 19.01
CA LYS A 149 21.99 13.62 19.47
C LYS A 149 22.35 13.98 20.90
N ASN A 150 22.55 12.99 21.75
CA ASN A 150 22.93 13.18 23.15
C ASN A 150 24.45 13.35 23.38
N LYS A 151 25.25 13.46 22.30
CA LYS A 151 26.72 13.58 22.33
C LYS A 151 27.37 12.43 23.12
N LYS A 152 26.82 11.23 23.08
CA LYS A 152 27.30 10.01 23.76
C LYS A 152 27.87 9.05 22.73
N PHE A 153 29.14 8.68 22.87
CA PHE A 153 29.74 7.58 22.11
C PHE A 153 29.60 6.28 22.88
N ILE A 154 28.80 5.34 22.32
CA ILE A 154 28.61 4.00 22.86
C ILE A 154 28.79 3.01 21.70
N SER A 155 29.81 2.12 21.83
CA SER A 155 30.01 1.05 20.84
C SER A 155 28.85 0.07 20.90
N LEU A 156 28.17 -0.13 19.76
CA LEU A 156 27.11 -1.12 19.60
C LEU A 156 27.52 -2.09 18.50
N PHE A 157 27.47 -3.37 18.80
CA PHE A 157 27.86 -4.41 17.88
C PHE A 157 26.63 -5.21 17.44
N SER A 158 26.60 -5.62 16.19
CA SER A 158 25.65 -6.56 15.64
C SER A 158 26.39 -7.63 14.84
N ASN A 159 25.87 -8.85 14.85
CA ASN A 159 26.31 -9.90 13.95
C ASN A 159 25.61 -9.77 12.58
N PRO A 160 26.02 -10.51 11.54
CA PRO A 160 25.21 -10.61 10.32
C PRO A 160 23.76 -10.99 10.64
N ILE A 161 22.81 -10.52 9.80
CA ILE A 161 21.39 -10.81 9.99
C ILE A 161 21.03 -12.29 9.78
N ALA A 162 21.94 -13.04 9.17
CA ALA A 162 21.83 -14.48 9.05
C ALA A 162 21.57 -15.13 10.41
N GLY A 163 20.61 -16.06 10.48
CA GLY A 163 20.18 -16.69 11.72
C GLY A 163 19.20 -15.91 12.59
N LYS A 164 18.89 -14.66 12.27
CA LYS A 164 17.79 -13.92 12.89
C LYS A 164 16.45 -14.38 12.32
N THR A 165 15.40 -14.32 13.14
CA THR A 165 14.04 -14.65 12.74
C THR A 165 13.26 -13.38 12.43
N ILE A 166 12.79 -13.26 11.19
CA ILE A 166 11.97 -12.14 10.73
C ILE A 166 10.55 -12.66 10.48
N VAL A 167 9.59 -12.19 11.25
CA VAL A 167 8.16 -12.54 11.05
C VAL A 167 7.53 -11.46 10.18
N VAL A 168 7.04 -11.86 9.00
CA VAL A 168 6.43 -10.97 8.00
C VAL A 168 4.93 -11.20 7.96
N VAL A 169 4.16 -10.29 8.53
CA VAL A 169 2.70 -10.32 8.53
C VAL A 169 2.19 -9.58 7.28
N GLY A 170 1.60 -10.35 6.38
CA GLY A 170 1.19 -9.88 5.05
C GLY A 170 2.25 -10.16 4.00
N THR A 171 2.11 -11.30 3.32
CA THR A 171 2.99 -11.73 2.22
C THR A 171 2.40 -11.39 0.84
N GLY A 172 1.64 -10.30 0.75
CA GLY A 172 1.18 -9.72 -0.50
C GLY A 172 2.30 -8.99 -1.26
N ALA A 173 1.97 -8.11 -2.22
CA ALA A 173 2.95 -7.45 -3.06
C ALA A 173 4.09 -6.76 -2.29
N LEU A 174 3.75 -6.01 -1.21
CA LEU A 174 4.75 -5.26 -0.43
C LEU A 174 5.63 -6.21 0.40
N GLY A 175 5.01 -7.15 1.16
CA GLY A 175 5.74 -8.10 1.98
C GLY A 175 6.62 -9.04 1.17
N SER A 176 6.12 -9.59 0.06
CA SER A 176 6.90 -10.46 -0.82
C SER A 176 8.08 -9.74 -1.47
N SER A 177 7.92 -8.44 -1.80
CA SER A 177 9.04 -7.65 -2.34
C SER A 177 10.18 -7.50 -1.33
N MET A 178 9.86 -7.20 -0.07
CA MET A 178 10.86 -7.14 1.00
C MET A 178 11.49 -8.51 1.25
N ILE A 179 10.69 -9.58 1.32
CA ILE A 179 11.17 -10.96 1.49
C ILE A 179 12.19 -11.30 0.43
N LYS A 180 11.88 -11.02 -0.85
CA LYS A 180 12.77 -11.29 -1.98
C LYS A 180 14.14 -10.60 -1.86
N LEU A 181 14.17 -9.37 -1.35
CA LEU A 181 15.40 -8.62 -1.14
C LEU A 181 16.18 -9.07 0.11
N LEU A 182 15.47 -9.51 1.14
CA LEU A 182 16.07 -9.90 2.44
C LEU A 182 16.56 -11.34 2.46
N ALA A 183 15.85 -12.27 1.81
CA ALA A 183 16.15 -13.70 1.84
C ALA A 183 17.60 -14.05 1.46
N PRO A 184 18.24 -13.41 0.46
CA PRO A 184 19.65 -13.69 0.12
C PRO A 184 20.64 -13.39 1.26
N LEU A 185 20.26 -12.59 2.26
CA LEU A 185 21.10 -12.29 3.43
C LEU A 185 21.05 -13.38 4.51
N GLY A 186 20.25 -14.43 4.34
CA GLY A 186 20.24 -15.64 5.15
C GLY A 186 19.47 -15.61 6.47
N PRO A 187 18.54 -14.67 6.77
CA PRO A 187 17.69 -14.78 7.95
C PRO A 187 16.66 -15.90 7.79
N LYS A 188 16.14 -16.39 8.92
CA LYS A 188 14.94 -17.23 8.95
C LYS A 188 13.72 -16.34 8.75
N ILE A 189 13.03 -16.44 7.61
CA ILE A 189 11.83 -15.65 7.33
C ILE A 189 10.60 -16.51 7.54
N ILE A 190 9.69 -16.09 8.42
CA ILE A 190 8.41 -16.72 8.68
C ILE A 190 7.31 -15.78 8.14
N GLY A 191 6.61 -16.21 7.09
CA GLY A 191 5.48 -15.46 6.54
C GLY A 191 4.19 -15.73 7.33
N VAL A 192 3.33 -14.73 7.41
CA VAL A 192 1.96 -14.86 7.91
C VAL A 192 1.02 -14.33 6.84
N ASN A 193 0.09 -15.15 6.40
CA ASN A 193 -0.95 -14.73 5.47
C ASN A 193 -2.30 -15.37 5.84
N ARG A 194 -3.33 -15.05 5.08
CA ARG A 194 -4.69 -15.47 5.40
C ARG A 194 -4.85 -16.99 5.48
N LYS A 195 -4.16 -17.75 4.61
CA LYS A 195 -4.37 -19.20 4.39
C LYS A 195 -3.17 -20.08 4.77
N GLY A 196 -2.01 -19.51 5.09
CA GLY A 196 -0.77 -20.27 5.35
C GLY A 196 -0.10 -20.84 4.10
N GLY A 197 -0.46 -20.35 2.90
CA GLY A 197 0.15 -20.82 1.65
C GLY A 197 1.60 -20.38 1.51
N MET A 198 2.49 -21.26 1.01
CA MET A 198 3.92 -21.01 0.85
C MET A 198 4.22 -19.77 -0.01
N VAL A 199 5.28 -19.08 0.35
CA VAL A 199 5.78 -17.87 -0.33
C VAL A 199 7.28 -18.03 -0.54
N GLU A 200 7.74 -17.73 -1.74
CA GLU A 200 9.17 -17.79 -2.09
C GLU A 200 10.01 -16.90 -1.15
N GLY A 201 11.11 -17.44 -0.67
CA GLY A 201 11.99 -16.77 0.30
C GLY A 201 11.59 -16.95 1.76
N CYS A 202 10.43 -17.53 2.07
CA CYS A 202 10.05 -17.89 3.42
C CYS A 202 10.49 -19.32 3.76
N SER A 203 11.06 -19.52 4.95
CA SER A 203 11.35 -20.88 5.48
C SER A 203 10.08 -21.59 5.96
N LYS A 204 9.07 -20.82 6.37
CA LYS A 204 7.76 -21.29 6.84
C LYS A 204 6.72 -20.20 6.59
N VAL A 205 5.48 -20.62 6.32
CA VAL A 205 4.34 -19.71 6.28
C VAL A 205 3.23 -20.29 7.14
N VAL A 206 2.61 -19.45 7.95
CA VAL A 206 1.46 -19.84 8.80
C VAL A 206 0.24 -19.01 8.47
N ALA A 207 -0.93 -19.57 8.72
CA ALA A 207 -2.16 -18.81 8.66
C ALA A 207 -2.28 -17.84 9.83
N VAL A 208 -2.99 -16.73 9.64
CA VAL A 208 -3.07 -15.62 10.60
C VAL A 208 -3.66 -16.03 11.98
N ASP A 209 -4.52 -17.06 12.01
CA ASP A 209 -5.07 -17.63 13.23
C ASP A 209 -4.01 -18.32 14.11
N LYS A 210 -2.87 -18.68 13.54
CA LYS A 210 -1.72 -19.31 14.22
C LYS A 210 -0.58 -18.34 14.53
N ILE A 211 -0.79 -17.04 14.34
CA ILE A 211 0.25 -16.02 14.52
C ILE A 211 0.87 -16.04 15.92
N ASP A 212 0.06 -16.29 16.95
CA ASP A 212 0.49 -16.26 18.34
C ASP A 212 1.60 -17.30 18.63
N SER A 213 1.62 -18.41 17.88
CA SER A 213 2.61 -19.47 18.04
C SER A 213 4.02 -19.11 17.52
N ILE A 214 4.14 -18.06 16.70
CA ILE A 214 5.39 -17.67 16.07
C ILE A 214 5.93 -16.31 16.55
N LEU A 215 5.09 -15.48 17.16
CA LEU A 215 5.53 -14.17 17.68
C LEU A 215 6.69 -14.27 18.68
N PRO A 216 6.77 -15.28 19.58
CA PRO A 216 7.91 -15.43 20.48
C PRO A 216 9.25 -15.71 19.76
N GLU A 217 9.23 -16.20 18.52
CA GLU A 217 10.44 -16.42 17.74
C GLU A 217 11.00 -15.13 17.12
N ALA A 218 10.18 -14.08 16.96
CA ALA A 218 10.54 -12.89 16.21
C ALA A 218 11.68 -12.09 16.83
N ASP A 219 12.74 -11.88 16.07
CA ASP A 219 13.75 -10.84 16.34
C ASP A 219 13.31 -9.50 15.69
N ILE A 220 12.59 -9.57 14.56
CA ILE A 220 11.93 -8.42 13.94
C ILE A 220 10.53 -8.85 13.46
N LEU A 221 9.54 -8.05 13.81
CA LEU A 221 8.17 -8.13 13.31
C LEU A 221 7.96 -7.08 12.21
N TYR A 222 7.60 -7.53 11.02
CA TYR A 222 7.37 -6.68 9.87
C TYR A 222 5.90 -6.77 9.42
N LEU A 223 5.19 -5.64 9.43
CA LEU A 223 3.77 -5.56 9.08
C LEU A 223 3.60 -4.93 7.69
N ALA A 224 2.92 -5.64 6.79
CA ALA A 224 2.61 -5.22 5.42
C ALA A 224 1.18 -5.62 5.03
N ILE A 225 0.22 -5.37 5.92
CA ILE A 225 -1.19 -5.72 5.75
C ILE A 225 -2.05 -4.49 5.46
N PRO A 226 -3.12 -4.63 4.66
CA PRO A 226 -4.10 -3.57 4.46
C PRO A 226 -4.97 -3.39 5.72
N GLU A 227 -5.74 -2.31 5.75
CA GLU A 227 -6.79 -2.11 6.74
C GLU A 227 -8.05 -2.87 6.31
N THR A 228 -8.48 -3.76 7.17
CA THR A 228 -9.77 -4.47 7.07
C THR A 228 -10.31 -4.70 8.48
N PRO A 229 -11.60 -5.04 8.67
CA PRO A 229 -12.11 -5.40 9.99
C PRO A 229 -11.28 -6.48 10.69
N GLU A 230 -10.76 -7.47 9.95
CA GLU A 230 -9.98 -8.59 10.48
C GLU A 230 -8.54 -8.22 10.83
N THR A 231 -7.99 -7.17 10.21
CA THR A 231 -6.61 -6.71 10.47
C THR A 231 -6.52 -5.58 11.48
N LYS A 232 -7.65 -4.98 11.85
CA LYS A 232 -7.69 -3.93 12.86
C LYS A 232 -7.24 -4.47 14.22
N ASN A 233 -6.24 -3.81 14.82
CA ASN A 233 -5.61 -4.23 16.07
C ASN A 233 -5.15 -5.71 16.04
N LEU A 234 -4.72 -6.19 14.87
CA LEU A 234 -4.19 -7.55 14.76
C LEU A 234 -3.03 -7.77 15.74
N ILE A 235 -2.15 -6.79 15.88
CA ILE A 235 -1.09 -6.79 16.90
C ILE A 235 -1.58 -5.93 18.09
N ASN A 236 -2.38 -6.56 18.92
CA ASN A 236 -2.92 -5.99 20.14
C ASN A 236 -1.98 -6.15 21.34
N HIS A 237 -2.37 -5.64 22.51
CA HIS A 237 -1.61 -5.73 23.75
C HIS A 237 -1.10 -7.17 24.04
N LYS A 238 -2.00 -8.18 23.96
CA LYS A 238 -1.63 -9.58 24.23
C LYS A 238 -0.57 -10.10 23.28
N ARG A 239 -0.63 -9.74 22.00
CA ARG A 239 0.35 -10.15 20.98
C ARG A 239 1.66 -9.39 21.11
N LEU A 240 1.62 -8.14 21.55
CA LEU A 240 2.83 -7.40 21.93
C LEU A 240 3.54 -8.07 23.12
N ASP A 241 2.81 -8.67 24.07
CA ASP A 241 3.39 -9.42 25.20
C ASP A 241 4.11 -10.70 24.76
N LEU A 242 3.75 -11.28 23.65
CA LEU A 242 4.40 -12.47 23.10
C LEU A 242 5.74 -12.18 22.44
N LEU A 243 6.02 -10.92 22.10
CA LEU A 243 7.26 -10.54 21.44
C LEU A 243 8.43 -10.52 22.43
N LYS A 244 9.63 -10.82 21.94
CA LYS A 244 10.85 -10.61 22.71
C LYS A 244 10.99 -9.13 23.10
N PRO A 245 11.50 -8.81 24.30
CA PRO A 245 11.78 -7.41 24.68
C PRO A 245 12.71 -6.68 23.71
N SER A 246 13.57 -7.44 22.99
CA SER A 246 14.49 -6.91 21.98
C SER A 246 13.90 -6.91 20.56
N CYS A 247 12.64 -7.31 20.37
CA CYS A 247 12.04 -7.40 19.06
C CYS A 247 11.91 -6.02 18.41
N GLY A 248 12.48 -5.86 17.22
CA GLY A 248 12.24 -4.66 16.40
C GLY A 248 10.90 -4.76 15.68
N ILE A 249 10.20 -3.63 15.53
CA ILE A 249 8.92 -3.59 14.81
C ILE A 249 9.01 -2.62 13.64
N VAL A 250 8.60 -3.08 12.46
CA VAL A 250 8.46 -2.27 11.24
C VAL A 250 7.03 -2.38 10.75
N ASN A 251 6.33 -1.26 10.60
CA ASN A 251 4.99 -1.22 10.02
C ASN A 251 4.99 -0.34 8.77
N ILE A 252 4.85 -0.95 7.60
CA ILE A 252 4.68 -0.26 6.32
C ILE A 252 3.26 -0.42 5.77
N GLY A 253 2.40 -1.10 6.52
CA GLY A 253 0.99 -1.29 6.17
C GLY A 253 0.13 -0.12 6.59
N ARG A 254 -0.80 -0.37 7.49
CA ARG A 254 -1.71 0.64 8.04
C ARG A 254 -1.55 0.75 9.55
N GLN A 255 -1.72 1.98 10.06
CA GLN A 255 -1.62 2.25 11.49
C GLN A 255 -2.57 1.36 12.30
N SER A 256 -3.78 1.19 11.83
CA SER A 256 -4.83 0.41 12.50
C SER A 256 -4.50 -1.07 12.74
N ALA A 257 -3.44 -1.60 12.10
CA ALA A 257 -3.01 -3.00 12.28
C ALA A 257 -2.41 -3.28 13.66
N MET A 258 -2.01 -2.25 14.41
CA MET A 258 -1.34 -2.39 15.70
C MET A 258 -1.93 -1.43 16.74
N ASP A 259 -1.98 -1.88 17.99
CA ASP A 259 -2.29 -1.08 19.16
C ASP A 259 -1.07 -0.24 19.56
N TYR A 260 -1.04 1.01 19.09
CA TYR A 260 0.07 1.93 19.36
C TYR A 260 0.09 2.45 20.80
N ASP A 261 -1.04 2.50 21.51
CA ASP A 261 -1.07 2.89 22.90
C ASP A 261 -0.38 1.82 23.75
N ALA A 262 -0.72 0.56 23.53
CA ALA A 262 -0.04 -0.57 24.15
C ALA A 262 1.46 -0.66 23.78
N LEU A 263 1.82 -0.34 22.53
CA LEU A 263 3.22 -0.28 22.12
C LEU A 263 3.97 0.84 22.86
N CYS A 264 3.39 2.03 22.98
CA CYS A 264 3.98 3.16 23.68
C CYS A 264 4.22 2.86 25.18
N GLU A 265 3.32 2.09 25.82
CA GLU A 265 3.51 1.63 27.19
C GLU A 265 4.73 0.69 27.32
N LYS A 266 4.92 -0.20 26.37
CA LYS A 266 6.06 -1.14 26.37
C LYS A 266 7.41 -0.51 26.01
N LEU A 267 7.41 0.63 25.34
CA LEU A 267 8.64 1.36 24.99
C LEU A 267 9.14 2.30 26.09
N LYS A 268 8.38 2.48 27.16
CA LYS A 268 8.79 3.23 28.38
C LYS A 268 9.71 2.40 29.26
#